data_785a5056d9c6f2e2e8b56f20f4f58423
#
_entry.id   785a5056d9c6f2e2e8b56f20f4f58423
#
_cell.length_a   1.000
_cell.length_b   1.000
_cell.length_c   1.000
_cell.angle_alpha   90.00
_cell.angle_beta   90.00
_cell.angle_gamma   90.00
#
_symmetry.space_group_name_H-M   'P 1'
#
loop_
_entity.id
_entity.type
_entity.pdbx_description
1 polymer ?
#
loop_
_entity_poly.entity_id
_entity_poly.type
_entity_poly.pdbx_seq_one_letter_code
_entity_poly.pdbx_strand_id
1 'polypeptide(L)'
;DPAKFKAPLYLLATADEESTMLGARSLTKAHLPLARAAIVGEPTDLRPMRMHKGIMMQGVTLRGQSGHSSDPELGNNVIEALPTLLSVLSQYRDELAQTFRCELMAVPVPTINFGCVHGGDSPNRICGELDFSFDVRMLPGLEYADVERDLNARLVEIAALHDIDIEMRRLVEPVPAFEQAEGSELVIACEHASGQTADAVNFATEAPFLKSLGLETIVMGPGSIDVAHQPNEYMPLDQIQPAIDTLRSLIHRYCM
;
A
#
# COMPACT_ATOMS: atom_id res chain seq x y z
N ASP A 1 -15.01 -34.73 -1.32
CA ASP A 1 -14.24 -35.96 -1.45
C ASP A 1 -12.91 -35.64 -2.13
N PRO A 2 -11.77 -35.72 -1.41
CA PRO A 2 -10.44 -35.42 -1.97
C PRO A 2 -10.07 -36.22 -3.23
N ALA A 3 -10.63 -37.43 -3.37
CA ALA A 3 -10.38 -38.26 -4.53
C ALA A 3 -10.94 -37.71 -5.86
N LYS A 4 -11.75 -36.69 -5.81
CA LYS A 4 -12.31 -36.01 -6.98
C LYS A 4 -11.47 -34.83 -7.47
N PHE A 5 -10.47 -34.38 -6.72
CA PHE A 5 -9.62 -33.29 -7.13
C PHE A 5 -8.67 -33.69 -8.26
N LYS A 6 -8.67 -32.91 -9.33
CA LYS A 6 -7.74 -33.02 -10.47
C LYS A 6 -6.56 -32.05 -10.36
N ALA A 7 -6.72 -31.01 -9.54
CA ALA A 7 -5.68 -30.08 -9.22
C ALA A 7 -5.65 -29.84 -7.69
N PRO A 8 -4.50 -29.50 -7.10
CA PRO A 8 -4.39 -29.28 -5.68
C PRO A 8 -5.13 -28.02 -5.24
N LEU A 9 -5.68 -28.05 -4.02
CA LEU A 9 -6.17 -26.89 -3.30
C LEU A 9 -5.19 -26.58 -2.18
N TYR A 10 -4.71 -25.34 -2.14
CA TYR A 10 -3.85 -24.84 -1.07
C TYR A 10 -4.66 -23.97 -0.13
N LEU A 11 -4.51 -24.15 1.17
CA LEU A 11 -4.87 -23.19 2.19
C LEU A 11 -3.58 -22.54 2.66
N LEU A 12 -3.45 -21.26 2.40
CA LEU A 12 -2.29 -20.46 2.77
C LEU A 12 -2.66 -19.58 3.97
N ALA A 13 -1.93 -19.71 5.06
CA ALA A 13 -2.01 -18.82 6.21
C ALA A 13 -0.64 -18.12 6.35
N THR A 14 -0.65 -16.82 6.24
CA THR A 14 0.52 -15.95 6.35
C THR A 14 0.60 -15.28 7.71
N ALA A 15 1.77 -14.80 8.08
CA ALA A 15 2.00 -14.03 9.30
C ALA A 15 2.29 -12.57 8.96
N ASP A 16 2.11 -11.68 9.95
CA ASP A 16 2.44 -10.25 9.89
C ASP A 16 1.70 -9.45 8.81
N GLU A 17 0.50 -9.87 8.41
CA GLU A 17 -0.26 -9.16 7.39
C GLU A 17 -0.51 -7.70 7.81
N GLU A 18 -0.94 -7.47 9.05
CA GLU A 18 -1.27 -6.16 9.63
C GLU A 18 -0.05 -5.24 9.90
N SER A 19 1.16 -5.68 9.60
CA SER A 19 2.37 -4.92 9.89
C SER A 19 3.34 -4.86 8.71
N THR A 20 4.03 -5.96 8.43
CA THR A 20 5.11 -6.02 7.43
C THR A 20 4.77 -6.85 6.20
N MET A 21 3.71 -7.65 6.26
CA MET A 21 3.36 -8.68 5.27
C MET A 21 4.53 -9.64 5.00
N LEU A 22 5.40 -9.87 6.00
CA LEU A 22 6.62 -10.65 5.83
C LEU A 22 6.31 -12.11 5.46
N GLY A 23 5.19 -12.64 5.96
CA GLY A 23 4.70 -13.97 5.59
C GLY A 23 4.51 -14.12 4.07
N ALA A 24 3.74 -13.23 3.47
CA ALA A 24 3.51 -13.24 2.01
C ALA A 24 4.76 -12.89 1.21
N ARG A 25 5.58 -11.93 1.67
CA ARG A 25 6.85 -11.55 1.04
C ARG A 25 7.84 -12.69 0.95
N SER A 26 7.83 -13.60 1.93
CA SER A 26 8.74 -14.76 1.99
C SER A 26 8.33 -15.91 1.06
N LEU A 27 7.15 -15.86 0.46
CA LEU A 27 6.66 -16.90 -0.41
C LEU A 27 7.51 -17.00 -1.68
N THR A 28 7.70 -18.23 -2.10
CA THR A 28 8.34 -18.57 -3.38
C THR A 28 7.46 -19.52 -4.17
N LYS A 29 7.71 -19.63 -5.47
CA LYS A 29 6.97 -20.56 -6.32
C LYS A 29 7.09 -22.02 -5.84
N ALA A 30 8.13 -22.37 -5.12
CA ALA A 30 8.33 -23.70 -4.54
C ALA A 30 7.31 -24.05 -3.45
N HIS A 31 6.75 -23.06 -2.76
CA HIS A 31 5.70 -23.27 -1.77
C HIS A 31 4.34 -23.59 -2.42
N LEU A 32 4.12 -23.11 -3.66
CA LEU A 32 2.86 -23.23 -4.39
C LEU A 32 3.11 -23.74 -5.83
N PRO A 33 3.76 -24.91 -6.03
CA PRO A 33 4.34 -25.27 -7.32
C PRO A 33 3.31 -25.48 -8.43
N LEU A 34 2.07 -25.83 -8.09
CA LEU A 34 0.99 -26.11 -9.06
C LEU A 34 -0.15 -25.09 -8.98
N ALA A 35 -0.05 -24.07 -8.13
CA ALA A 35 -1.05 -23.02 -8.04
C ALA A 35 -1.03 -22.16 -9.31
N ARG A 36 -2.22 -21.80 -9.80
CA ARG A 36 -2.42 -20.90 -10.94
C ARG A 36 -3.25 -19.69 -10.59
N ALA A 37 -4.10 -19.81 -9.59
CA ALA A 37 -5.00 -18.78 -9.11
C ALA A 37 -4.96 -18.69 -7.59
N ALA A 38 -5.18 -17.51 -7.06
CA ALA A 38 -5.22 -17.21 -5.64
C ALA A 38 -6.38 -16.27 -5.30
N ILE A 39 -7.00 -16.51 -4.15
CA ILE A 39 -7.98 -15.61 -3.55
C ILE A 39 -7.41 -15.15 -2.22
N VAL A 40 -7.26 -13.84 -2.05
CA VAL A 40 -6.87 -13.20 -0.78
C VAL A 40 -8.16 -12.85 -0.03
N GLY A 41 -8.30 -13.39 1.18
CA GLY A 41 -9.54 -13.35 1.95
C GLY A 41 -9.71 -12.07 2.75
N GLU A 42 -9.98 -10.94 2.10
CA GLU A 42 -10.25 -9.66 2.74
C GLU A 42 -11.76 -9.36 2.82
N PRO A 43 -12.20 -8.49 3.75
CA PRO A 43 -13.61 -8.15 3.92
C PRO A 43 -14.09 -7.19 2.81
N THR A 44 -14.57 -7.76 1.71
CA THR A 44 -15.01 -7.02 0.50
C THR A 44 -16.50 -7.18 0.20
N ASP A 45 -17.30 -7.62 1.18
CA ASP A 45 -18.72 -7.97 0.98
C ASP A 45 -18.92 -8.99 -0.16
N LEU A 46 -17.98 -9.92 -0.32
CA LEU A 46 -17.89 -10.92 -1.40
C LEU A 46 -17.78 -10.31 -2.80
N ARG A 47 -17.50 -9.03 -2.93
CA ARG A 47 -17.20 -8.41 -4.22
C ARG A 47 -15.77 -8.74 -4.62
N PRO A 48 -15.51 -9.21 -5.83
CA PRO A 48 -14.16 -9.41 -6.32
C PRO A 48 -13.44 -8.06 -6.47
N MET A 49 -12.29 -7.89 -5.81
CA MET A 49 -11.44 -6.71 -6.00
C MET A 49 -10.24 -7.11 -6.83
N ARG A 50 -10.16 -6.55 -8.04
CA ARG A 50 -9.10 -6.84 -9.00
C ARG A 50 -7.95 -5.84 -8.96
N MET A 51 -8.07 -4.80 -8.13
CA MET A 51 -7.11 -3.71 -8.08
C MET A 51 -7.07 -3.08 -6.69
N HIS A 52 -5.86 -2.72 -6.23
CA HIS A 52 -5.71 -1.88 -5.04
C HIS A 52 -4.48 -0.98 -5.12
N LYS A 53 -4.45 0.07 -4.28
CA LYS A 53 -3.30 0.97 -4.17
C LYS A 53 -2.14 0.29 -3.46
N GLY A 54 -0.92 0.68 -3.83
CA GLY A 54 0.29 0.40 -3.07
C GLY A 54 0.46 1.36 -1.89
N ILE A 55 1.36 1.00 -0.97
CA ILE A 55 1.70 1.78 0.21
C ILE A 55 3.21 1.99 0.27
N MET A 56 3.62 3.22 0.55
CA MET A 56 5.01 3.59 0.82
C MET A 56 5.01 4.61 1.96
N MET A 57 5.67 4.29 3.07
CA MET A 57 5.82 5.19 4.22
C MET A 57 7.28 5.59 4.38
N GLN A 58 7.53 6.90 4.37
CA GLN A 58 8.87 7.48 4.42
C GLN A 58 9.04 8.39 5.61
N GLY A 59 10.20 8.30 6.25
CA GLY A 59 10.71 9.28 7.19
C GLY A 59 11.79 10.14 6.52
N VAL A 60 11.77 11.42 6.77
CA VAL A 60 12.79 12.38 6.32
C VAL A 60 13.34 13.09 7.54
N THR A 61 14.64 12.97 7.75
CA THR A 61 15.35 13.68 8.81
C THR A 61 16.14 14.84 8.21
N LEU A 62 15.86 16.07 8.66
CA LEU A 62 16.60 17.27 8.30
C LEU A 62 17.59 17.59 9.41
N ARG A 63 18.86 17.81 9.07
CA ARG A 63 19.93 18.17 10.01
C ARG A 63 20.62 19.45 9.57
N GLY A 64 20.59 20.44 10.46
CA GLY A 64 21.31 21.70 10.36
C GLY A 64 22.23 21.89 11.56
N GLN A 65 22.30 23.09 12.07
CA GLN A 65 23.14 23.43 13.22
C GLN A 65 22.34 24.19 14.29
N SER A 66 22.35 23.68 15.52
CA SER A 66 21.75 24.36 16.66
C SER A 66 22.62 25.56 17.10
N GLY A 67 21.95 26.60 17.57
CA GLY A 67 22.60 27.80 18.09
C GLY A 67 21.65 28.62 18.98
N HIS A 68 22.15 29.72 19.56
CA HIS A 68 21.31 30.64 20.32
C HIS A 68 20.53 31.56 19.35
N SER A 69 19.21 31.67 19.52
CA SER A 69 18.33 32.37 18.57
C SER A 69 18.58 33.89 18.47
N SER A 70 19.30 34.51 19.44
CA SER A 70 19.67 35.91 19.37
C SER A 70 20.74 36.23 18.31
N ASP A 71 21.42 35.22 17.79
CA ASP A 71 22.41 35.34 16.75
C ASP A 71 22.18 34.23 15.69
N PRO A 72 21.44 34.53 14.63
CA PRO A 72 21.12 33.54 13.59
C PRO A 72 22.34 32.97 12.86
N GLU A 73 23.49 33.66 12.87
CA GLU A 73 24.72 33.19 12.22
C GLU A 73 25.40 32.00 12.97
N LEU A 74 24.97 31.75 14.22
CA LEU A 74 25.48 30.66 15.05
C LEU A 74 24.92 29.27 14.68
N GLY A 75 23.95 29.20 13.78
CA GLY A 75 23.34 27.94 13.43
C GLY A 75 22.65 27.93 12.06
N ASN A 76 22.04 26.79 11.74
CA ASN A 76 21.23 26.62 10.54
C ASN A 76 19.89 25.96 10.93
N ASN A 77 18.80 26.73 10.81
CA ASN A 77 17.49 26.34 11.32
C ASN A 77 16.71 25.47 10.35
N VAL A 78 16.62 24.18 10.63
CA VAL A 78 15.91 23.24 9.75
C VAL A 78 14.39 23.47 9.67
N ILE A 79 13.78 24.18 10.64
CA ILE A 79 12.36 24.55 10.56
C ILE A 79 12.12 25.51 9.38
N GLU A 80 13.10 26.34 9.02
CA GLU A 80 12.99 27.25 7.87
C GLU A 80 13.02 26.53 6.52
N ALA A 81 13.53 25.31 6.46
CA ALA A 81 13.47 24.46 5.27
C ALA A 81 12.12 23.71 5.11
N LEU A 82 11.35 23.55 6.19
CA LEU A 82 10.09 22.79 6.18
C LEU A 82 9.06 23.35 5.17
N PRO A 83 8.81 24.65 5.03
CA PRO A 83 7.89 25.18 4.01
C PRO A 83 8.29 24.78 2.60
N THR A 84 9.59 24.78 2.27
CA THR A 84 10.10 24.34 0.97
C THR A 84 9.85 22.86 0.77
N LEU A 85 10.15 22.03 1.76
CA LEU A 85 9.89 20.58 1.72
C LEU A 85 8.40 20.28 1.45
N LEU A 86 7.50 20.90 2.21
CA LEU A 86 6.05 20.68 2.05
C LEU A 86 5.54 21.16 0.69
N SER A 87 6.08 22.30 0.20
CA SER A 87 5.74 22.83 -1.14
C SER A 87 6.16 21.87 -2.24
N VAL A 88 7.40 21.36 -2.21
CA VAL A 88 7.93 20.42 -3.20
C VAL A 88 7.17 19.12 -3.19
N LEU A 89 6.86 18.57 -2.00
CA LEU A 89 6.06 17.33 -1.91
C LEU A 89 4.62 17.52 -2.37
N SER A 90 4.02 18.71 -2.11
CA SER A 90 2.68 19.03 -2.61
C SER A 90 2.67 19.13 -4.15
N GLN A 91 3.67 19.80 -4.73
CA GLN A 91 3.83 19.87 -6.17
C GLN A 91 4.01 18.46 -6.78
N TYR A 92 4.85 17.63 -6.20
CA TYR A 92 5.06 16.25 -6.67
C TYR A 92 3.78 15.43 -6.61
N ARG A 93 2.99 15.55 -5.54
CA ARG A 93 1.65 14.93 -5.44
C ARG A 93 0.75 15.36 -6.61
N ASP A 94 0.75 16.65 -6.94
CA ASP A 94 -0.08 17.19 -8.02
C ASP A 94 0.41 16.71 -9.40
N GLU A 95 1.71 16.57 -9.62
CA GLU A 95 2.33 15.98 -10.81
C GLU A 95 1.92 14.50 -10.97
N LEU A 96 1.99 13.72 -9.89
CA LEU A 96 1.54 12.33 -9.89
C LEU A 96 0.04 12.23 -10.22
N ALA A 97 -0.79 13.10 -9.66
CA ALA A 97 -2.22 13.13 -9.91
C ALA A 97 -2.60 13.51 -11.36
N GLN A 98 -1.74 14.27 -12.06
CA GLN A 98 -1.90 14.59 -13.47
C GLN A 98 -1.46 13.43 -14.37
N THR A 99 -0.47 12.65 -13.95
CA THR A 99 0.14 11.59 -14.76
C THR A 99 -0.58 10.24 -14.58
N PHE A 100 -1.01 9.94 -13.38
CA PHE A 100 -1.62 8.65 -13.02
C PHE A 100 -3.07 8.85 -12.59
N ARG A 101 -3.98 8.13 -13.27
CA ARG A 101 -5.40 8.19 -12.97
C ARG A 101 -6.08 6.85 -13.23
N CYS A 102 -6.93 6.43 -12.30
CA CYS A 102 -7.73 5.22 -12.39
C CYS A 102 -9.15 5.49 -11.89
N GLU A 103 -10.11 5.57 -12.82
CA GLU A 103 -11.51 5.91 -12.50
C GLU A 103 -12.26 4.80 -11.74
N LEU A 104 -11.71 3.59 -11.68
CA LEU A 104 -12.27 2.50 -10.88
C LEU A 104 -12.03 2.72 -9.37
N MET A 105 -11.01 3.49 -9.00
CA MET A 105 -10.70 3.80 -7.61
C MET A 105 -11.61 4.91 -7.06
N ALA A 106 -12.11 4.75 -5.84
CA ALA A 106 -12.87 5.81 -5.16
C ALA A 106 -12.06 7.11 -5.01
N VAL A 107 -10.73 7.00 -4.83
CA VAL A 107 -9.79 8.12 -4.95
C VAL A 107 -8.94 7.84 -6.18
N PRO A 108 -9.24 8.46 -7.35
CA PRO A 108 -8.75 8.03 -8.65
C PRO A 108 -7.30 8.43 -8.97
N VAL A 109 -6.57 9.01 -8.02
CA VAL A 109 -5.20 9.50 -8.18
C VAL A 109 -4.29 8.98 -7.06
N PRO A 110 -2.95 8.98 -7.24
CA PRO A 110 -2.02 8.76 -6.15
C PRO A 110 -2.18 9.85 -5.09
N THR A 111 -1.89 9.52 -3.83
CA THR A 111 -1.97 10.49 -2.73
C THR A 111 -0.67 10.56 -1.95
N ILE A 112 -0.34 11.74 -1.42
CA ILE A 112 0.72 11.94 -0.43
C ILE A 112 0.08 12.60 0.79
N ASN A 113 0.16 11.93 1.92
CA ASN A 113 -0.34 12.42 3.21
C ASN A 113 0.84 12.79 4.11
N PHE A 114 0.86 14.01 4.60
CA PHE A 114 1.85 14.47 5.58
C PHE A 114 1.39 14.05 6.97
N GLY A 115 2.08 13.06 7.54
CA GLY A 115 1.63 12.36 8.74
C GLY A 115 2.13 12.98 10.05
N CYS A 116 3.45 13.19 10.16
CA CYS A 116 4.06 13.67 11.40
C CYS A 116 5.17 14.67 11.15
N VAL A 117 5.32 15.62 12.08
CA VAL A 117 6.44 16.56 12.18
C VAL A 117 6.89 16.64 13.63
N HIS A 118 8.16 16.41 13.87
CA HIS A 118 8.78 16.51 15.20
C HIS A 118 10.12 17.23 15.10
N GLY A 119 10.33 18.28 15.88
CA GLY A 119 11.61 19.01 15.87
C GLY A 119 11.59 20.20 16.79
N GLY A 120 12.81 20.63 17.16
CA GLY A 120 13.00 21.70 18.10
C GLY A 120 12.70 21.34 19.55
N ASP A 121 13.32 22.06 20.48
CA ASP A 121 13.21 21.80 21.92
C ASP A 121 12.99 23.07 22.74
N SER A 122 13.25 24.25 22.17
CA SER A 122 13.07 25.53 22.85
C SER A 122 12.91 26.70 21.86
N PRO A 123 12.00 27.68 22.14
CA PRO A 123 11.78 28.81 21.24
C PRO A 123 12.98 29.80 21.18
N ASN A 124 13.94 29.71 22.07
CA ASN A 124 15.15 30.52 22.06
C ASN A 124 16.39 29.79 21.53
N ARG A 125 16.18 28.70 20.82
CA ARG A 125 17.23 27.89 20.19
C ARG A 125 16.95 27.68 18.69
N ILE A 126 17.99 27.82 17.88
CA ILE A 126 17.94 27.44 16.46
C ILE A 126 17.73 25.91 16.38
N CYS A 127 16.71 25.47 15.69
CA CYS A 127 16.40 24.04 15.54
C CYS A 127 17.41 23.37 14.63
N GLY A 128 18.20 22.44 15.17
CA GLY A 128 19.23 21.72 14.43
C GLY A 128 18.78 20.37 13.88
N GLU A 129 17.63 19.85 14.29
CA GLU A 129 17.11 18.58 13.77
C GLU A 129 15.59 18.58 13.73
N LEU A 130 15.03 18.01 12.66
CA LEU A 130 13.61 17.84 12.46
C LEU A 130 13.35 16.52 11.74
N ASP A 131 12.43 15.72 12.27
CA ASP A 131 11.87 14.54 11.64
C ASP A 131 10.50 14.84 11.04
N PHE A 132 10.32 14.45 9.79
CA PHE A 132 9.07 14.52 9.04
C PHE A 132 8.74 13.14 8.49
N SER A 133 7.47 12.74 8.52
CA SER A 133 7.06 11.50 7.89
C SER A 133 5.77 11.64 7.09
N PHE A 134 5.69 10.87 6.02
CA PHE A 134 4.57 10.90 5.09
C PHE A 134 4.28 9.53 4.49
N ASP A 135 3.03 9.35 4.03
CA ASP A 135 2.52 8.16 3.35
C ASP A 135 2.20 8.48 1.90
N VAL A 136 2.60 7.58 1.00
CA VAL A 136 2.28 7.64 -0.42
C VAL A 136 1.41 6.44 -0.80
N ARG A 137 0.24 6.71 -1.40
CA ARG A 137 -0.62 5.67 -1.97
C ARG A 137 -0.47 5.68 -3.48
N MET A 138 0.09 4.61 -4.01
CA MET A 138 0.43 4.46 -5.42
C MET A 138 -0.71 3.76 -6.19
N LEU A 139 -0.98 4.20 -7.41
CA LEU A 139 -1.83 3.46 -8.35
C LEU A 139 -1.03 2.37 -9.07
N PRO A 140 -1.68 1.33 -9.61
CA PRO A 140 -1.04 0.42 -10.55
C PRO A 140 -0.35 1.15 -11.69
N GLY A 141 0.86 0.68 -12.03
CA GLY A 141 1.74 1.33 -13.00
C GLY A 141 2.67 2.40 -12.43
N LEU A 142 2.49 2.81 -11.18
CA LEU A 142 3.42 3.66 -10.45
C LEU A 142 4.27 2.80 -9.51
N GLU A 143 5.55 2.62 -9.86
CA GLU A 143 6.46 1.80 -9.09
C GLU A 143 7.09 2.58 -7.92
N TYR A 144 7.17 1.96 -6.75
CA TYR A 144 7.74 2.61 -5.56
C TYR A 144 9.20 3.04 -5.76
N ALA A 145 9.97 2.30 -6.56
CA ALA A 145 11.36 2.64 -6.84
C ALA A 145 11.50 3.94 -7.65
N ASP A 146 10.54 4.23 -8.54
CA ASP A 146 10.50 5.49 -9.29
C ASP A 146 10.13 6.66 -8.38
N VAL A 147 9.12 6.47 -7.53
CA VAL A 147 8.72 7.47 -6.51
C VAL A 147 9.89 7.78 -5.57
N GLU A 148 10.57 6.76 -5.05
CA GLU A 148 11.71 6.93 -4.15
C GLU A 148 12.88 7.66 -4.81
N ARG A 149 13.19 7.34 -6.07
CA ARG A 149 14.22 8.03 -6.86
C ARG A 149 13.87 9.52 -7.06
N ASP A 150 12.63 9.81 -7.45
CA ASP A 150 12.18 11.16 -7.74
C ASP A 150 12.11 12.02 -6.46
N LEU A 151 11.70 11.43 -5.34
CA LEU A 151 11.73 12.09 -4.04
C LEU A 151 13.16 12.40 -3.60
N ASN A 152 14.09 11.44 -3.70
CA ASN A 152 15.50 11.66 -3.36
C ASN A 152 16.13 12.79 -4.18
N ALA A 153 15.85 12.86 -5.49
CA ALA A 153 16.36 13.94 -6.33
C ALA A 153 15.89 15.32 -5.84
N ARG A 154 14.61 15.45 -5.47
CA ARG A 154 14.03 16.69 -4.94
C ARG A 154 14.60 17.05 -3.57
N LEU A 155 14.84 16.08 -2.70
CA LEU A 155 15.43 16.30 -1.39
C LEU A 155 16.87 16.80 -1.47
N VAL A 156 17.66 16.32 -2.44
CA VAL A 156 19.02 16.83 -2.72
C VAL A 156 19.00 18.31 -3.10
N GLU A 157 18.02 18.74 -3.90
CA GLU A 157 17.86 20.14 -4.27
C GLU A 157 17.50 21.03 -3.07
N ILE A 158 16.62 20.54 -2.18
CA ILE A 158 16.22 21.25 -0.94
C ILE A 158 17.42 21.34 0.01
N ALA A 159 18.18 20.27 0.18
CA ALA A 159 19.37 20.23 1.01
C ALA A 159 20.40 21.27 0.58
N ALA A 160 20.67 21.36 -0.72
CA ALA A 160 21.58 22.36 -1.29
C ALA A 160 21.06 23.80 -1.16
N LEU A 161 19.75 24.02 -1.32
CA LEU A 161 19.14 25.34 -1.19
C LEU A 161 19.23 25.91 0.23
N HIS A 162 19.10 25.05 1.25
CA HIS A 162 19.07 25.45 2.66
C HIS A 162 20.37 25.20 3.41
N ASP A 163 21.41 24.66 2.75
CA ASP A 163 22.70 24.28 3.33
C ASP A 163 22.52 23.36 4.55
N ILE A 164 21.71 22.31 4.40
CA ILE A 164 21.40 21.31 5.43
C ILE A 164 21.60 19.89 4.89
N ASP A 165 21.74 18.93 5.80
CA ASP A 165 21.68 17.53 5.44
C ASP A 165 20.23 17.03 5.47
N ILE A 166 19.82 16.26 4.45
CA ILE A 166 18.51 15.59 4.40
C ILE A 166 18.71 14.12 4.11
N GLU A 167 18.17 13.29 4.97
CA GLU A 167 18.17 11.83 4.82
C GLU A 167 16.74 11.30 4.73
N MET A 168 16.44 10.54 3.69
CA MET A 168 15.16 9.81 3.56
C MET A 168 15.36 8.33 3.90
N ARG A 169 14.45 7.76 4.69
CA ARG A 169 14.46 6.34 5.06
C ARG A 169 13.07 5.73 4.95
N ARG A 170 13.00 4.48 4.61
CA ARG A 170 11.75 3.72 4.67
C ARG A 170 11.38 3.48 6.13
N LEU A 171 10.13 3.72 6.49
CA LEU A 171 9.58 3.39 7.80
C LEU A 171 9.09 1.94 7.83
N VAL A 172 8.57 1.46 6.70
CA VAL A 172 8.19 0.08 6.45
C VAL A 172 8.57 -0.29 5.01
N GLU A 173 8.73 -1.57 4.73
CA GLU A 173 8.93 -2.03 3.35
C GLU A 173 7.67 -1.74 2.51
N PRO A 174 7.81 -1.12 1.33
CA PRO A 174 6.68 -0.76 0.49
C PRO A 174 5.85 -1.97 0.08
N VAL A 175 4.54 -1.79 0.00
CA VAL A 175 3.63 -2.76 -0.62
C VAL A 175 3.33 -2.28 -2.04
N PRO A 176 3.61 -3.05 -3.09
CA PRO A 176 3.30 -2.66 -4.46
C PRO A 176 1.80 -2.45 -4.67
N ALA A 177 1.43 -1.60 -5.61
CA ALA A 177 0.08 -1.57 -6.10
C ALA A 177 -0.26 -2.89 -6.81
N PHE A 178 -1.53 -3.25 -6.81
CA PHE A 178 -2.01 -4.49 -7.37
C PHE A 178 -3.04 -4.24 -8.47
N GLU A 179 -2.91 -4.98 -9.56
CA GLU A 179 -3.92 -5.04 -10.61
C GLU A 179 -3.95 -6.43 -11.23
N GLN A 180 -5.13 -7.05 -11.29
CA GLN A 180 -5.42 -8.21 -12.11
C GLN A 180 -6.20 -7.76 -13.35
N ALA A 181 -5.83 -8.25 -14.52
CA ALA A 181 -6.50 -7.90 -15.77
C ALA A 181 -7.99 -8.25 -15.71
N GLU A 182 -8.86 -7.32 -16.13
CA GLU A 182 -10.31 -7.47 -16.11
C GLU A 182 -10.79 -8.73 -16.86
N GLY A 183 -10.19 -9.01 -18.01
CA GLY A 183 -10.50 -10.20 -18.82
C GLY A 183 -9.84 -11.50 -18.36
N SER A 184 -9.17 -11.55 -17.18
CA SER A 184 -8.57 -12.78 -16.71
C SER A 184 -9.61 -13.84 -16.33
N GLU A 185 -9.24 -15.11 -16.47
CA GLU A 185 -10.16 -16.22 -16.18
C GLU A 185 -10.66 -16.18 -14.73
N LEU A 186 -9.79 -15.81 -13.78
CA LEU A 186 -10.14 -15.75 -12.38
C LEU A 186 -11.13 -14.61 -12.10
N VAL A 187 -10.94 -13.41 -12.67
CA VAL A 187 -11.87 -12.28 -12.48
C VAL A 187 -13.26 -12.68 -12.94
N ILE A 188 -13.38 -13.17 -14.17
CA ILE A 188 -14.66 -13.64 -14.76
C ILE A 188 -15.31 -14.74 -13.90
N ALA A 189 -14.49 -15.69 -13.40
CA ALA A 189 -15.00 -16.75 -12.55
C ALA A 189 -15.52 -16.25 -11.21
N CYS A 190 -14.82 -15.27 -10.59
CA CYS A 190 -15.24 -14.67 -9.32
C CYS A 190 -16.52 -13.83 -9.50
N GLU A 191 -16.61 -13.02 -10.57
CA GLU A 191 -17.83 -12.28 -10.89
C GLU A 191 -19.04 -13.20 -11.05
N HIS A 192 -18.85 -14.31 -11.76
CA HIS A 192 -19.92 -15.28 -11.98
C HIS A 192 -20.32 -15.99 -10.66
N ALA A 193 -19.35 -16.32 -9.81
CA ALA A 193 -19.60 -17.03 -8.57
C ALA A 193 -20.24 -16.14 -7.48
N SER A 194 -19.86 -14.87 -7.42
CA SER A 194 -20.39 -13.89 -6.45
C SER A 194 -21.66 -13.17 -6.95
N GLY A 195 -21.88 -13.13 -8.27
CA GLY A 195 -22.94 -12.33 -8.89
C GLY A 195 -22.66 -10.82 -8.87
N GLN A 196 -21.42 -10.41 -8.59
CA GLN A 196 -21.00 -9.02 -8.48
C GLN A 196 -19.89 -8.70 -9.49
N THR A 197 -19.91 -7.51 -10.07
CA THR A 197 -18.82 -7.02 -10.95
C THR A 197 -17.59 -6.68 -10.14
N ALA A 198 -16.42 -7.01 -10.69
CA ALA A 198 -15.14 -6.71 -10.06
C ALA A 198 -14.89 -5.21 -9.94
N ASP A 199 -14.26 -4.81 -8.85
CA ASP A 199 -14.05 -3.42 -8.47
C ASP A 199 -12.61 -3.21 -7.95
N ALA A 200 -12.34 -2.06 -7.36
CA ALA A 200 -11.06 -1.67 -6.79
C ALA A 200 -11.22 -1.16 -5.35
N VAL A 201 -10.14 -1.29 -4.54
CA VAL A 201 -10.08 -0.76 -3.18
C VAL A 201 -8.86 0.12 -2.97
N ASN A 202 -8.95 1.04 -1.97
CA ASN A 202 -7.85 1.96 -1.68
C ASN A 202 -6.84 1.40 -0.66
N PHE A 203 -7.19 0.35 0.09
CA PHE A 203 -6.28 -0.33 1.00
C PHE A 203 -5.40 -1.35 0.26
N ALA A 204 -4.27 -1.71 0.83
CA ALA A 204 -3.36 -2.70 0.28
C ALA A 204 -3.56 -4.05 0.97
N THR A 205 -3.19 -5.12 0.27
CA THR A 205 -3.28 -6.51 0.72
C THR A 205 -2.06 -7.30 0.29
N GLU A 206 -2.02 -8.59 0.60
CA GLU A 206 -0.96 -9.51 0.17
C GLU A 206 -1.03 -9.89 -1.33
N ALA A 207 -2.05 -9.45 -2.07
CA ALA A 207 -2.28 -9.84 -3.47
C ALA A 207 -1.08 -9.61 -4.42
N PRO A 208 -0.32 -8.50 -4.35
CA PRO A 208 0.82 -8.28 -5.25
C PRO A 208 1.91 -9.34 -5.09
N PHE A 209 2.10 -9.90 -3.88
CA PHE A 209 3.11 -10.93 -3.65
C PHE A 209 2.73 -12.25 -4.30
N LEU A 210 1.45 -12.65 -4.23
CA LEU A 210 0.95 -13.84 -4.92
C LEU A 210 0.99 -13.67 -6.43
N LYS A 211 0.60 -12.49 -6.92
CA LYS A 211 0.71 -12.16 -8.34
C LYS A 211 2.16 -12.20 -8.84
N SER A 212 3.13 -11.74 -8.07
CA SER A 212 4.56 -11.79 -8.45
C SER A 212 5.08 -13.22 -8.62
N LEU A 213 4.44 -14.21 -8.00
CA LEU A 213 4.71 -15.63 -8.19
C LEU A 213 4.08 -16.20 -9.48
N GLY A 214 3.37 -15.37 -10.25
CA GLY A 214 2.73 -15.75 -11.51
C GLY A 214 1.33 -16.33 -11.35
N LEU A 215 0.64 -16.09 -10.21
CA LEU A 215 -0.74 -16.50 -10.01
C LEU A 215 -1.69 -15.41 -10.51
N GLU A 216 -2.78 -15.79 -11.18
CA GLU A 216 -3.94 -14.91 -11.25
C GLU A 216 -4.45 -14.69 -9.82
N THR A 217 -4.67 -13.45 -9.43
CA THR A 217 -4.99 -13.14 -8.04
C THR A 217 -6.20 -12.23 -7.96
N ILE A 218 -7.08 -12.47 -7.00
CA ILE A 218 -8.22 -11.61 -6.66
C ILE A 218 -8.30 -11.44 -5.14
N VAL A 219 -8.78 -10.30 -4.71
CA VAL A 219 -9.08 -10.04 -3.30
C VAL A 219 -10.58 -10.16 -3.12
N MET A 220 -11.05 -11.06 -2.26
CA MET A 220 -12.48 -11.29 -2.06
C MET A 220 -12.74 -12.10 -0.79
N GLY A 221 -13.63 -11.61 0.06
CA GLY A 221 -14.09 -12.36 1.23
C GLY A 221 -15.34 -11.73 1.86
N PRO A 222 -15.93 -12.42 2.85
CA PRO A 222 -17.08 -11.93 3.60
C PRO A 222 -16.68 -10.81 4.57
N GLY A 223 -17.65 -10.00 5.00
CA GLY A 223 -17.43 -8.83 5.83
C GLY A 223 -17.18 -7.57 5.04
N SER A 224 -17.18 -6.43 5.71
CA SER A 224 -16.96 -5.12 5.11
C SER A 224 -15.75 -4.44 5.70
N ILE A 225 -14.93 -3.82 4.85
CA ILE A 225 -13.77 -3.02 5.27
C ILE A 225 -14.19 -1.82 6.14
N ASP A 226 -15.43 -1.35 6.03
CA ASP A 226 -15.93 -0.20 6.78
C ASP A 226 -15.98 -0.44 8.30
N VAL A 227 -16.01 -1.70 8.72
CA VAL A 227 -16.01 -2.08 10.13
C VAL A 227 -14.67 -2.65 10.60
N ALA A 228 -13.73 -2.88 9.70
CA ALA A 228 -12.40 -3.35 10.01
C ALA A 228 -11.64 -2.34 10.88
N HIS A 229 -10.81 -2.83 11.81
CA HIS A 229 -10.03 -2.00 12.75
C HIS A 229 -10.88 -1.12 13.68
N GLN A 230 -12.18 -1.43 13.81
CA GLN A 230 -13.09 -0.75 14.72
C GLN A 230 -13.22 -1.54 16.06
N PRO A 231 -13.49 -0.86 17.21
CA PRO A 231 -13.62 -1.54 18.50
C PRO A 231 -14.67 -2.67 18.55
N ASN A 232 -15.65 -2.63 17.66
CA ASN A 232 -16.73 -3.61 17.55
C ASN A 232 -16.75 -4.25 16.16
N GLU A 233 -15.59 -4.56 15.60
CA GLU A 233 -15.48 -5.27 14.32
C GLU A 233 -16.30 -6.56 14.34
N TYR A 234 -17.02 -6.81 13.25
CA TYR A 234 -17.87 -7.99 13.11
C TYR A 234 -17.95 -8.45 11.65
N MET A 235 -18.28 -9.72 11.47
CA MET A 235 -18.68 -10.28 10.17
C MET A 235 -20.16 -10.67 10.24
N PRO A 236 -21.01 -10.22 9.28
CA PRO A 236 -22.41 -10.60 9.20
C PRO A 236 -22.59 -12.11 9.02
N LEU A 237 -23.41 -12.74 9.84
CA LEU A 237 -23.64 -14.20 9.78
C LEU A 237 -24.33 -14.64 8.47
N ASP A 238 -25.11 -13.78 7.85
CA ASP A 238 -25.79 -14.03 6.57
C ASP A 238 -24.82 -14.07 5.38
N GLN A 239 -23.60 -13.56 5.53
CA GLN A 239 -22.55 -13.66 4.51
C GLN A 239 -21.79 -15.01 4.55
N ILE A 240 -21.91 -15.80 5.61
CA ILE A 240 -21.17 -17.08 5.73
C ILE A 240 -21.57 -18.06 4.63
N GLN A 241 -22.86 -18.28 4.44
CA GLN A 241 -23.32 -19.27 3.45
C GLN A 241 -23.02 -18.82 2.02
N PRO A 242 -23.26 -17.56 1.62
CA PRO A 242 -22.81 -17.05 0.32
C PRO A 242 -21.31 -17.19 0.07
N ALA A 243 -20.47 -16.93 1.09
CA ALA A 243 -19.01 -17.10 1.00
C ALA A 243 -18.64 -18.56 0.71
N ILE A 244 -19.26 -19.51 1.45
CA ILE A 244 -19.04 -20.94 1.26
C ILE A 244 -19.46 -21.36 -0.16
N ASP A 245 -20.59 -20.89 -0.65
CA ASP A 245 -21.11 -21.27 -1.95
C ASP A 245 -20.26 -20.69 -3.09
N THR A 246 -19.79 -19.45 -2.95
CA THR A 246 -18.84 -18.81 -3.86
C THR A 246 -17.54 -19.60 -3.93
N LEU A 247 -16.92 -19.89 -2.78
CA LEU A 247 -15.67 -20.67 -2.74
C LEU A 247 -15.84 -22.08 -3.27
N ARG A 248 -16.96 -22.75 -2.98
CA ARG A 248 -17.25 -24.08 -3.56
C ARG A 248 -17.37 -24.05 -5.07
N SER A 249 -18.00 -23.03 -5.63
CA SER A 249 -18.10 -22.85 -7.09
C SER A 249 -16.72 -22.72 -7.72
N LEU A 250 -15.85 -21.89 -7.13
CA LEU A 250 -14.49 -21.69 -7.61
C LEU A 250 -13.61 -22.94 -7.46
N ILE A 251 -13.69 -23.64 -6.31
CA ILE A 251 -12.99 -24.91 -6.09
C ILE A 251 -13.46 -25.95 -7.12
N HIS A 252 -14.75 -26.03 -7.39
CA HIS A 252 -15.27 -26.94 -8.41
C HIS A 252 -14.69 -26.63 -9.79
N ARG A 253 -14.64 -25.36 -10.17
CA ARG A 253 -14.11 -24.93 -11.46
C ARG A 253 -12.61 -25.21 -11.62
N TYR A 254 -11.81 -24.91 -10.58
CA TYR A 254 -10.34 -24.95 -10.69
C TYR A 254 -9.71 -26.26 -10.26
N CYS A 255 -10.38 -27.02 -9.40
CA CYS A 255 -9.80 -28.22 -8.79
C CYS A 255 -10.50 -29.52 -9.16
N MET A 256 -11.71 -29.52 -9.72
CA MET A 256 -12.49 -30.71 -10.04
C MET A 256 -12.74 -30.87 -11.54
#